data_394c0b31b6931701a61ef07f01cbd038
#
_entry.id   394c0b31b6931701a61ef07f01cbd038
#
_cell.length_a   1.000
_cell.length_b   1.000
_cell.length_c   1.000
_cell.angle_alpha   90.00
_cell.angle_beta   90.00
_cell.angle_gamma   90.00
#
_symmetry.space_group_name_H-M   'P 1'
#
loop_
_entity.id
_entity.type
_entity.pdbx_description
1 polymer ?
#
loop_
_entity_poly.entity_id
_entity_poly.type
_entity_poly.pdbx_seq_one_letter_code
_entity_poly.pdbx_strand_id
1 'polypeptide(L)'
;MTTAADSAAAMEFQAVVLADHDDGSGTRLYPLLESTPKSLLPVAGRPLISYQLALLERSGFKEAIVVTTEKAREELHSFNEARASKEGATTIAIEIVALDEDFDTADCLRAIKHKIRKDFVVLSGDLVTDVFVHHLADVHRMTDATCSVLLRGPKEVALKPGEKPKKNEGAIPDFVGLDERKSRLLCLQSASDVEDALTVSRAMLRAYPNMTVTNKMLDSHFYIFSHWVLDLLEAKKDICSIKCELLPFLIGAHCLLPPRAASAASPSLCKLTH
;
A
#
# COMPACT_ATOMS: atom_id res chain seq x y z
N MET A 1 -22.40 7.48 -13.02
CA MET A 1 -23.42 7.09 -12.03
C MET A 1 -22.75 6.12 -11.09
N THR A 2 -22.32 6.60 -9.93
CA THR A 2 -21.78 5.76 -8.84
C THR A 2 -22.91 4.87 -8.32
N THR A 3 -22.70 3.57 -8.32
CA THR A 3 -23.71 2.63 -7.81
C THR A 3 -23.78 2.70 -6.28
N ALA A 4 -24.91 2.31 -5.69
CA ALA A 4 -25.07 2.29 -4.22
C ALA A 4 -24.00 1.42 -3.50
N ALA A 5 -23.42 0.43 -4.21
CA ALA A 5 -22.31 -0.39 -3.73
C ALA A 5 -21.00 0.42 -3.54
N ASP A 6 -20.74 1.39 -4.44
CA ASP A 6 -19.54 2.25 -4.34
C ASP A 6 -19.60 3.16 -3.12
N SER A 7 -20.80 3.64 -2.74
CA SER A 7 -21.00 4.48 -1.55
C SER A 7 -20.84 3.68 -0.24
N ALA A 8 -21.19 2.38 -0.24
CA ALA A 8 -21.08 1.53 0.95
C ALA A 8 -19.61 1.22 1.31
N ALA A 9 -18.75 1.00 0.31
CA ALA A 9 -17.33 0.70 0.52
C ALA A 9 -16.59 1.86 1.21
N ALA A 10 -16.91 3.09 0.85
CA ALA A 10 -16.28 4.29 1.39
C ALA A 10 -16.66 4.58 2.86
N MET A 11 -17.78 4.05 3.35
CA MET A 11 -18.19 4.20 4.75
C MET A 11 -17.56 3.17 5.69
N GLU A 12 -17.03 2.07 5.14
CA GLU A 12 -16.47 0.95 5.89
C GLU A 12 -14.99 1.13 6.21
N PHE A 13 -14.25 1.73 5.31
CA PHE A 13 -12.80 1.96 5.44
C PHE A 13 -12.48 3.43 5.68
N GLN A 14 -11.39 3.69 6.39
CA GLN A 14 -10.75 5.00 6.46
C GLN A 14 -9.58 5.06 5.47
N ALA A 15 -9.36 6.23 4.86
CA ALA A 15 -8.26 6.42 3.92
C ALA A 15 -7.06 7.09 4.62
N VAL A 16 -5.88 6.52 4.46
CA VAL A 16 -4.59 7.05 4.92
C VAL A 16 -3.68 7.19 3.71
N VAL A 17 -3.10 8.36 3.53
CA VAL A 17 -2.10 8.63 2.49
C VAL A 17 -0.79 8.97 3.16
N LEU A 18 0.24 8.16 2.95
CA LEU A 18 1.60 8.42 3.39
C LEU A 18 2.27 9.29 2.31
N ALA A 19 2.17 10.61 2.45
CA ALA A 19 2.49 11.54 1.38
C ALA A 19 4.00 11.69 1.16
N ASP A 20 4.76 11.85 2.22
CA ASP A 20 6.19 12.16 2.16
C ASP A 20 7.06 11.16 2.92
N HIS A 21 6.47 10.18 3.60
CA HIS A 21 7.18 9.10 4.27
C HIS A 21 7.29 7.89 3.35
N ASP A 22 8.51 7.38 3.20
CA ASP A 22 8.88 6.25 2.35
C ASP A 22 9.70 5.23 3.13
N ASP A 23 9.74 4.00 2.64
CA ASP A 23 10.65 2.94 3.09
C ASP A 23 12.09 3.12 2.52
N GLY A 24 12.65 4.32 2.63
CA GLY A 24 14.01 4.64 2.18
C GLY A 24 14.17 4.88 0.68
N SER A 25 13.09 4.91 -0.11
CA SER A 25 13.17 5.15 -1.57
C SER A 25 13.32 6.63 -1.96
N GLY A 26 13.21 7.54 -1.00
CA GLY A 26 13.26 9.00 -1.24
C GLY A 26 14.52 9.50 -1.95
N THR A 27 15.64 8.80 -1.82
CA THR A 27 16.90 9.16 -2.47
C THR A 27 16.86 9.07 -3.99
N ARG A 28 15.90 8.34 -4.58
CA ARG A 28 15.78 8.17 -6.05
C ARG A 28 15.35 9.44 -6.77
N LEU A 29 14.66 10.36 -6.08
CA LEU A 29 14.19 11.61 -6.65
C LEU A 29 15.12 12.79 -6.36
N TYR A 30 16.27 12.54 -5.71
CA TYR A 30 17.31 13.57 -5.54
C TYR A 30 17.83 14.05 -6.90
N PRO A 31 18.04 15.36 -7.15
CA PRO A 31 17.92 16.48 -6.19
C PRO A 31 16.54 17.18 -6.14
N LEU A 32 15.51 16.66 -6.78
CA LEU A 32 14.20 17.30 -6.89
C LEU A 32 13.53 17.55 -5.53
N LEU A 33 13.81 16.69 -4.54
CA LEU A 33 13.24 16.77 -3.20
C LEU A 33 13.91 17.82 -2.29
N GLU A 34 14.99 18.45 -2.73
CA GLU A 34 15.65 19.52 -1.94
C GLU A 34 14.77 20.78 -1.81
N SER A 35 14.00 21.08 -2.86
CA SER A 35 13.22 22.31 -2.94
C SER A 35 11.71 22.11 -2.84
N THR A 36 11.23 20.90 -3.06
CA THR A 36 9.78 20.62 -3.13
C THR A 36 9.48 19.27 -2.49
N PRO A 37 8.51 19.20 -1.57
CA PRO A 37 8.05 17.93 -1.00
C PRO A 37 7.62 16.95 -2.09
N LYS A 38 7.85 15.65 -1.86
CA LYS A 38 7.49 14.58 -2.79
C LYS A 38 6.02 14.66 -3.20
N SER A 39 5.13 14.87 -2.25
CA SER A 39 3.68 14.97 -2.44
C SER A 39 3.26 16.11 -3.39
N LEU A 40 4.04 17.17 -3.46
CA LEU A 40 3.76 18.36 -4.27
C LEU A 40 4.54 18.41 -5.59
N LEU A 41 5.39 17.43 -5.88
CA LEU A 41 6.08 17.34 -7.15
C LEU A 41 5.09 17.37 -8.33
N PRO A 42 5.32 18.22 -9.34
CA PRO A 42 4.41 18.34 -10.47
C PRO A 42 4.57 17.15 -11.44
N VAL A 43 3.52 16.35 -11.56
CA VAL A 43 3.43 15.26 -12.54
C VAL A 43 2.32 15.63 -13.53
N ALA A 44 2.63 15.75 -14.82
CA ALA A 44 1.69 16.18 -15.86
C ALA A 44 0.91 17.46 -15.50
N GLY A 45 1.59 18.44 -14.86
CA GLY A 45 1.02 19.73 -14.50
C GLY A 45 0.11 19.72 -13.25
N ARG A 46 0.10 18.62 -12.48
CA ARG A 46 -0.64 18.50 -11.22
C ARG A 46 0.28 18.01 -10.11
N PRO A 47 0.12 18.50 -8.87
CA PRO A 47 0.82 17.92 -7.73
C PRO A 47 0.54 16.43 -7.58
N LEU A 48 1.55 15.66 -7.22
CA LEU A 48 1.45 14.20 -7.16
C LEU A 48 0.32 13.73 -6.25
N ILE A 49 0.14 14.34 -5.07
CA ILE A 49 -0.93 14.01 -4.12
C ILE A 49 -2.34 14.16 -4.72
N SER A 50 -2.51 15.02 -5.74
CA SER A 50 -3.82 15.20 -6.37
C SER A 50 -4.35 13.94 -7.06
N TYR A 51 -3.46 13.01 -7.44
CA TYR A 51 -3.84 11.74 -8.05
C TYR A 51 -4.43 10.77 -7.02
N GLN A 52 -3.82 10.67 -5.82
CA GLN A 52 -4.33 9.84 -4.74
C GLN A 52 -5.66 10.37 -4.21
N LEU A 53 -5.77 11.69 -4.05
CA LEU A 53 -7.03 12.31 -3.64
C LEU A 53 -8.14 12.11 -4.66
N ALA A 54 -7.85 12.26 -5.96
CA ALA A 54 -8.81 11.99 -7.03
C ALA A 54 -9.21 10.51 -7.10
N LEU A 55 -8.31 9.58 -6.79
CA LEU A 55 -8.61 8.15 -6.68
C LEU A 55 -9.60 7.90 -5.53
N LEU A 56 -9.33 8.47 -4.35
CA LEU A 56 -10.19 8.34 -3.18
C LEU A 56 -11.57 8.98 -3.39
N GLU A 57 -11.62 10.17 -4.01
CA GLU A 57 -12.88 10.84 -4.38
C GLU A 57 -13.72 9.98 -5.32
N ARG A 58 -13.12 9.43 -6.37
CA ARG A 58 -13.79 8.53 -7.33
C ARG A 58 -14.26 7.24 -6.66
N SER A 59 -13.58 6.79 -5.63
CA SER A 59 -13.96 5.63 -4.83
C SER A 59 -14.99 5.95 -3.73
N GLY A 60 -15.45 7.20 -3.63
CA GLY A 60 -16.52 7.65 -2.73
C GLY A 60 -16.06 8.00 -1.31
N PHE A 61 -14.76 8.09 -1.02
CA PHE A 61 -14.27 8.55 0.28
C PHE A 61 -14.57 10.03 0.46
N LYS A 62 -15.02 10.40 1.66
CA LYS A 62 -15.33 11.79 2.05
C LYS A 62 -14.22 12.43 2.84
N GLU A 63 -13.41 11.61 3.50
CA GLU A 63 -12.34 12.03 4.40
C GLU A 63 -11.08 11.20 4.13
N ALA A 64 -9.91 11.82 4.26
CA ALA A 64 -8.62 11.15 4.22
C ALA A 64 -7.65 11.75 5.23
N ILE A 65 -6.87 10.89 5.89
CA ILE A 65 -5.76 11.31 6.73
C ILE A 65 -4.53 11.33 5.84
N VAL A 66 -3.89 12.48 5.75
CA VAL A 66 -2.65 12.65 4.98
C VAL A 66 -1.50 12.84 5.95
N VAL A 67 -0.58 11.88 5.95
CA VAL A 67 0.63 11.92 6.79
C VAL A 67 1.76 12.51 5.96
N THR A 68 2.39 13.52 6.51
CA THR A 68 3.47 14.27 5.86
C THR A 68 4.60 14.55 6.85
N THR A 69 5.71 15.09 6.37
CA THR A 69 6.80 15.57 7.24
C THR A 69 6.52 16.99 7.75
N GLU A 70 7.12 17.36 8.87
CA GLU A 70 6.99 18.74 9.40
C GLU A 70 7.42 19.78 8.39
N LYS A 71 8.45 19.50 7.57
CA LYS A 71 8.91 20.42 6.51
C LYS A 71 7.87 20.67 5.43
N ALA A 72 7.11 19.64 5.05
CA ALA A 72 6.13 19.72 3.97
C ALA A 72 4.75 20.23 4.43
N ARG A 73 4.56 20.36 5.74
CA ARG A 73 3.27 20.70 6.36
C ARG A 73 2.64 21.98 5.83
N GLU A 74 3.41 23.08 5.84
CA GLU A 74 2.89 24.40 5.46
C GLU A 74 2.50 24.45 3.98
N GLU A 75 3.34 23.86 3.12
CA GLU A 75 3.07 23.81 1.69
C GLU A 75 1.84 22.95 1.37
N LEU A 76 1.67 21.83 2.08
CA LEU A 76 0.51 20.95 1.91
C LEU A 76 -0.79 21.62 2.44
N HIS A 77 -0.71 22.41 3.52
CA HIS A 77 -1.83 23.22 3.98
C HIS A 77 -2.24 24.26 2.92
N SER A 78 -1.28 25.00 2.39
CA SER A 78 -1.52 25.98 1.33
C SER A 78 -2.14 25.35 0.09
N PHE A 79 -1.65 24.16 -0.29
CA PHE A 79 -2.26 23.37 -1.39
C PHE A 79 -3.71 22.99 -1.09
N ASN A 80 -4.00 22.52 0.13
CA ASN A 80 -5.36 22.13 0.52
C ASN A 80 -6.33 23.31 0.53
N GLU A 81 -5.90 24.48 1.01
CA GLU A 81 -6.70 25.72 0.97
C GLU A 81 -6.99 26.17 -0.46
N ALA A 82 -5.95 26.15 -1.32
CA ALA A 82 -6.11 26.49 -2.75
C ALA A 82 -7.04 25.51 -3.48
N ARG A 83 -7.08 24.24 -3.05
CA ARG A 83 -8.01 23.23 -3.58
C ARG A 83 -9.43 23.47 -3.11
N ALA A 84 -9.61 23.75 -1.81
CA ALA A 84 -10.93 24.02 -1.21
C ALA A 84 -11.59 25.28 -1.77
N SER A 85 -10.80 26.26 -2.20
CA SER A 85 -11.29 27.53 -2.76
C SER A 85 -11.82 27.43 -4.20
N LYS A 86 -11.63 26.30 -4.89
CA LYS A 86 -12.14 26.07 -6.23
C LYS A 86 -13.62 25.72 -6.17
N GLU A 87 -14.49 26.64 -6.63
CA GLU A 87 -15.94 26.44 -6.67
C GLU A 87 -16.33 25.20 -7.50
N GLY A 88 -17.23 24.38 -6.93
CA GLY A 88 -17.89 23.27 -7.64
C GLY A 88 -17.21 21.91 -7.59
N ALA A 89 -16.10 21.74 -6.89
CA ALA A 89 -15.51 20.43 -6.69
C ALA A 89 -16.09 19.76 -5.43
N THR A 90 -16.61 18.54 -5.58
CA THR A 90 -16.84 17.64 -4.43
C THR A 90 -15.46 17.30 -3.88
N THR A 91 -15.05 17.97 -2.82
CA THR A 91 -13.68 17.91 -2.35
C THR A 91 -13.62 17.02 -1.12
N ILE A 92 -12.83 15.94 -1.18
CA ILE A 92 -12.54 15.11 -0.01
C ILE A 92 -11.93 15.98 1.10
N ALA A 93 -12.43 15.85 2.33
CA ALA A 93 -11.85 16.50 3.49
C ALA A 93 -10.50 15.87 3.83
N ILE A 94 -9.47 16.68 4.04
CA ILE A 94 -8.12 16.21 4.35
C ILE A 94 -7.77 16.60 5.78
N GLU A 95 -7.43 15.61 6.59
CA GLU A 95 -6.79 15.81 7.87
C GLU A 95 -5.28 15.63 7.70
N ILE A 96 -4.51 16.73 7.79
CA ILE A 96 -3.06 16.71 7.64
C ILE A 96 -2.42 16.43 9.00
N VAL A 97 -1.57 15.40 9.06
CA VAL A 97 -0.80 15.02 10.23
C VAL A 97 0.67 15.09 9.87
N ALA A 98 1.39 16.00 10.49
CA ALA A 98 2.83 16.10 10.31
C ALA A 98 3.55 15.26 11.36
N LEU A 99 4.54 14.51 10.95
CA LEU A 99 5.41 13.67 11.77
C LEU A 99 6.87 13.95 11.45
N ASP A 100 7.76 13.51 12.33
CA ASP A 100 9.19 13.62 12.15
C ASP A 100 9.66 12.83 10.91
N GLU A 101 10.71 13.29 10.26
CA GLU A 101 11.28 12.66 9.06
C GLU A 101 11.86 11.28 9.32
N ASP A 102 12.26 11.00 10.56
CA ASP A 102 12.85 9.73 10.97
C ASP A 102 11.80 8.58 11.10
N PHE A 103 10.50 8.91 11.03
CA PHE A 103 9.46 7.89 11.05
C PHE A 103 9.39 7.14 9.72
N ASP A 104 9.49 5.83 9.82
CA ASP A 104 9.23 4.94 8.69
C ASP A 104 7.72 4.66 8.54
N THR A 105 7.32 3.95 7.50
CA THR A 105 5.92 3.79 7.10
C THR A 105 5.02 3.14 8.16
N ALA A 106 5.52 2.15 8.92
CA ALA A 106 4.75 1.53 10.00
C ALA A 106 4.73 2.39 11.28
N ASP A 107 5.78 3.17 11.52
CA ASP A 107 5.83 4.15 12.63
C ASP A 107 4.78 5.24 12.42
N CYS A 108 4.62 5.70 11.18
CA CYS A 108 3.57 6.64 10.81
C CYS A 108 2.17 6.10 11.17
N LEU A 109 1.87 4.84 10.85
CA LEU A 109 0.60 4.22 11.20
C LEU A 109 0.41 4.11 12.72
N ARG A 110 1.48 3.78 13.44
CA ARG A 110 1.48 3.71 14.91
C ARG A 110 1.16 5.07 15.53
N ALA A 111 1.77 6.13 15.02
CA ALA A 111 1.58 7.50 15.51
C ALA A 111 0.13 7.99 15.31
N ILE A 112 -0.51 7.64 14.20
CA ILE A 112 -1.88 8.05 13.89
C ILE A 112 -2.96 7.06 14.34
N LYS A 113 -2.59 5.98 15.07
CA LYS A 113 -3.52 4.95 15.54
C LYS A 113 -4.80 5.52 16.17
N HIS A 114 -4.65 6.55 17.00
CA HIS A 114 -5.78 7.19 17.72
C HIS A 114 -6.80 7.86 16.78
N LYS A 115 -6.45 8.12 15.52
CA LYS A 115 -7.33 8.73 14.50
C LYS A 115 -8.04 7.67 13.65
N ILE A 116 -7.51 6.46 13.60
CA ILE A 116 -8.05 5.35 12.81
C ILE A 116 -9.00 4.56 13.73
N ARG A 117 -10.25 4.38 13.29
CA ARG A 117 -11.31 3.72 14.09
C ARG A 117 -11.92 2.51 13.39
N LYS A 118 -11.57 2.28 12.14
CA LYS A 118 -12.12 1.23 11.29
C LYS A 118 -10.99 0.55 10.55
N ASP A 119 -11.31 -0.46 9.78
CA ASP A 119 -10.40 -0.98 8.77
C ASP A 119 -9.99 0.14 7.83
N PHE A 120 -8.79 0.12 7.31
CA PHE A 120 -8.24 1.28 6.64
C PHE A 120 -7.44 0.92 5.39
N VAL A 121 -7.48 1.85 4.46
CA VAL A 121 -6.72 1.82 3.21
C VAL A 121 -5.46 2.66 3.40
N VAL A 122 -4.32 2.15 3.01
CA VAL A 122 -3.05 2.88 3.00
C VAL A 122 -2.57 3.04 1.56
N LEU A 123 -2.30 4.27 1.18
CA LEU A 123 -1.76 4.64 -0.12
C LEU A 123 -0.42 5.34 0.06
N SER A 124 0.58 4.96 -0.73
CA SER A 124 1.80 5.76 -0.84
C SER A 124 1.55 7.04 -1.63
N GLY A 125 2.24 8.11 -1.24
CA GLY A 125 2.14 9.42 -1.88
C GLY A 125 2.63 9.48 -3.32
N ASP A 126 3.34 8.45 -3.80
CA ASP A 126 3.82 8.36 -5.19
C ASP A 126 2.99 7.43 -6.07
N LEU A 127 1.93 6.84 -5.52
CA LEU A 127 1.07 5.93 -6.28
C LEU A 127 0.20 6.71 -7.28
N VAL A 128 0.33 6.39 -8.55
CA VAL A 128 -0.59 6.83 -9.62
C VAL A 128 -1.20 5.59 -10.26
N THR A 129 -2.50 5.41 -10.06
CA THR A 129 -3.23 4.23 -10.54
C THR A 129 -4.64 4.59 -10.97
N ASP A 130 -5.19 3.79 -11.86
CA ASP A 130 -6.59 3.82 -12.30
C ASP A 130 -7.44 2.73 -11.64
N VAL A 131 -6.82 1.86 -10.84
CA VAL A 131 -7.51 0.79 -10.08
C VAL A 131 -8.38 1.42 -9.01
N PHE A 132 -9.66 1.08 -9.00
CA PHE A 132 -10.59 1.54 -7.98
C PHE A 132 -10.40 0.81 -6.65
N VAL A 133 -10.47 1.54 -5.55
CA VAL A 133 -10.30 0.98 -4.19
C VAL A 133 -11.32 -0.12 -3.91
N HIS A 134 -12.56 -0.01 -4.44
CA HIS A 134 -13.62 -1.00 -4.19
C HIS A 134 -13.28 -2.40 -4.72
N HIS A 135 -12.50 -2.53 -5.79
CA HIS A 135 -12.07 -3.86 -6.26
C HIS A 135 -11.20 -4.58 -5.23
N LEU A 136 -10.26 -3.86 -4.61
CA LEU A 136 -9.43 -4.41 -3.54
C LEU A 136 -10.25 -4.64 -2.26
N ALA A 137 -11.18 -3.73 -1.96
CA ALA A 137 -12.07 -3.83 -0.82
C ALA A 137 -13.00 -5.06 -0.91
N ASP A 138 -13.53 -5.37 -2.09
CA ASP A 138 -14.35 -6.56 -2.31
C ASP A 138 -13.55 -7.84 -2.06
N VAL A 139 -12.31 -7.90 -2.56
CA VAL A 139 -11.41 -9.02 -2.27
C VAL A 139 -11.15 -9.13 -0.78
N HIS A 140 -10.87 -8.03 -0.10
CA HIS A 140 -10.62 -7.98 1.34
C HIS A 140 -11.80 -8.55 2.15
N ARG A 141 -13.03 -8.09 1.85
CA ARG A 141 -14.27 -8.58 2.48
C ARG A 141 -14.56 -10.05 2.20
N MET A 142 -14.54 -10.44 0.93
CA MET A 142 -14.85 -11.82 0.51
C MET A 142 -13.95 -12.85 1.18
N THR A 143 -12.81 -12.43 1.66
CA THR A 143 -11.77 -13.32 2.14
C THR A 143 -11.48 -13.15 3.62
N ASP A 144 -12.18 -12.19 4.25
CA ASP A 144 -11.94 -11.83 5.65
C ASP A 144 -10.44 -11.68 5.91
N ALA A 145 -9.79 -10.91 5.02
CA ALA A 145 -8.34 -10.78 5.03
C ALA A 145 -7.87 -9.82 6.11
N THR A 146 -6.78 -10.15 6.78
CA THR A 146 -6.08 -9.21 7.67
C THR A 146 -5.40 -8.09 6.90
N CYS A 147 -4.85 -8.44 5.74
CA CYS A 147 -4.19 -7.50 4.85
C CYS A 147 -4.47 -7.90 3.39
N SER A 148 -4.77 -6.92 2.56
CA SER A 148 -4.83 -7.06 1.10
C SER A 148 -3.81 -6.13 0.47
N VAL A 149 -3.05 -6.65 -0.49
CA VAL A 149 -1.95 -5.94 -1.15
C VAL A 149 -2.22 -5.86 -2.64
N LEU A 150 -2.03 -4.68 -3.23
CA LEU A 150 -2.04 -4.52 -4.68
C LEU A 150 -0.63 -4.71 -5.22
N LEU A 151 -0.44 -5.70 -6.06
CA LEU A 151 0.82 -5.93 -6.76
C LEU A 151 0.69 -5.55 -8.23
N ARG A 152 1.70 -4.88 -8.74
CA ARG A 152 1.80 -4.58 -10.16
C ARG A 152 2.46 -5.76 -10.89
N GLY A 153 1.74 -6.34 -11.83
CA GLY A 153 2.26 -7.37 -12.72
C GLY A 153 3.33 -6.85 -13.69
N PRO A 154 4.03 -7.75 -14.40
CA PRO A 154 4.99 -7.38 -15.42
C PRO A 154 4.27 -6.58 -16.51
N LYS A 155 4.87 -5.47 -16.96
CA LYS A 155 4.39 -4.78 -18.16
C LYS A 155 4.50 -5.74 -19.34
N GLU A 156 3.38 -6.09 -19.95
CA GLU A 156 3.37 -6.68 -21.28
C GLU A 156 3.79 -5.60 -22.29
N VAL A 157 5.08 -5.35 -22.38
CA VAL A 157 5.61 -4.55 -23.47
C VAL A 157 5.57 -5.46 -24.70
N ALA A 158 4.68 -5.16 -25.62
CA ALA A 158 4.73 -5.73 -26.95
C ALA A 158 6.06 -5.33 -27.58
N LEU A 159 7.08 -6.18 -27.42
CA LEU A 159 8.40 -5.98 -27.99
C LEU A 159 8.29 -6.08 -29.50
N LYS A 160 8.78 -5.06 -30.22
CA LYS A 160 8.96 -5.18 -31.65
C LYS A 160 9.94 -6.32 -31.95
N PRO A 161 9.75 -7.08 -33.04
CA PRO A 161 10.66 -8.15 -33.41
C PRO A 161 12.12 -7.63 -33.46
N GLY A 162 12.97 -8.14 -32.55
CA GLY A 162 14.38 -7.75 -32.45
C GLY A 162 14.73 -6.81 -31.28
N GLU A 163 13.77 -6.26 -30.55
CA GLU A 163 14.05 -5.52 -29.32
C GLU A 163 14.23 -6.47 -28.13
N LYS A 164 15.37 -6.34 -27.44
CA LYS A 164 15.57 -7.03 -26.16
C LYS A 164 14.71 -6.33 -25.09
N PRO A 165 14.08 -7.08 -24.17
CA PRO A 165 13.36 -6.48 -23.05
C PRO A 165 14.33 -5.56 -22.29
N LYS A 166 13.99 -4.27 -22.19
CA LYS A 166 14.72 -3.36 -21.32
C LYS A 166 14.57 -3.91 -19.90
N LYS A 167 15.68 -4.28 -19.26
CA LYS A 167 15.69 -4.49 -17.82
C LYS A 167 15.13 -3.23 -17.19
N ASN A 168 14.23 -3.38 -16.21
CA ASN A 168 13.77 -2.26 -15.37
C ASN A 168 15.01 -1.69 -14.67
N GLU A 169 15.68 -0.74 -15.31
CA GLU A 169 16.85 -0.09 -14.76
C GLU A 169 16.38 0.73 -13.55
N GLY A 170 16.79 0.33 -12.37
CA GLY A 170 16.61 1.07 -11.12
C GLY A 170 15.59 0.52 -10.11
N ALA A 171 14.71 -0.41 -10.45
CA ALA A 171 13.87 -1.05 -9.46
C ALA A 171 14.52 -2.35 -8.96
N ILE A 172 14.79 -2.43 -7.67
CA ILE A 172 15.21 -3.69 -7.04
C ILE A 172 14.01 -4.62 -7.08
N PRO A 173 14.10 -5.82 -7.69
CA PRO A 173 12.97 -6.73 -7.79
C PRO A 173 12.60 -7.27 -6.42
N ASP A 174 11.31 -7.48 -6.18
CA ASP A 174 10.84 -8.20 -5.02
C ASP A 174 10.65 -9.68 -5.37
N PHE A 175 11.00 -10.58 -4.44
CA PHE A 175 10.63 -11.99 -4.54
C PHE A 175 9.23 -12.17 -3.95
N VAL A 176 8.29 -12.48 -4.81
CA VAL A 176 6.88 -12.65 -4.46
C VAL A 176 6.51 -14.11 -4.58
N GLY A 177 6.14 -14.74 -3.47
CA GLY A 177 5.63 -16.11 -3.42
C GLY A 177 4.11 -16.11 -3.38
N LEU A 178 3.48 -16.86 -4.28
CA LEU A 178 2.03 -16.96 -4.44
C LEU A 178 1.56 -18.40 -4.32
N ASP A 179 0.32 -18.57 -3.86
CA ASP A 179 -0.37 -19.86 -3.94
C ASP A 179 -0.68 -20.23 -5.39
N GLU A 180 -1.12 -21.48 -5.63
CA GLU A 180 -1.48 -22.00 -6.94
C GLU A 180 -2.54 -21.14 -7.66
N ARG A 181 -3.48 -20.58 -6.91
CA ARG A 181 -4.55 -19.71 -7.44
C ARG A 181 -4.12 -18.26 -7.61
N LYS A 182 -2.88 -17.93 -7.28
CA LYS A 182 -2.34 -16.56 -7.26
C LYS A 182 -3.20 -15.56 -6.48
N SER A 183 -3.89 -16.04 -5.47
CA SER A 183 -4.82 -15.25 -4.67
C SER A 183 -4.30 -14.95 -3.27
N ARG A 184 -3.22 -15.61 -2.84
CA ARG A 184 -2.64 -15.46 -1.52
C ARG A 184 -1.15 -15.22 -1.60
N LEU A 185 -0.70 -14.19 -0.89
CA LEU A 185 0.71 -13.86 -0.75
C LEU A 185 1.32 -14.76 0.33
N LEU A 186 2.34 -15.53 -0.04
CA LEU A 186 3.01 -16.49 0.83
C LEU A 186 4.42 -16.05 1.20
N CYS A 187 5.04 -15.20 0.37
CA CYS A 187 6.37 -14.66 0.63
C CYS A 187 6.47 -13.29 -0.03
N LEU A 188 7.05 -12.34 0.66
CA LEU A 188 7.45 -11.04 0.10
C LEU A 188 8.80 -10.68 0.71
N GLN A 189 9.83 -10.61 -0.13
CA GLN A 189 11.17 -10.21 0.28
C GLN A 189 11.80 -9.35 -0.81
N SER A 190 12.44 -8.26 -0.43
CA SER A 190 13.21 -7.46 -1.38
C SER A 190 14.48 -8.19 -1.78
N ALA A 191 14.89 -8.09 -3.05
CA ALA A 191 16.15 -8.67 -3.48
C ALA A 191 17.37 -7.99 -2.84
N SER A 192 17.21 -6.78 -2.29
CA SER A 192 18.26 -6.14 -1.48
C SER A 192 18.54 -6.89 -0.17
N ASP A 193 17.53 -7.58 0.37
CA ASP A 193 17.62 -8.27 1.66
C ASP A 193 17.99 -9.76 1.50
N VAL A 194 18.09 -10.22 0.26
CA VAL A 194 18.44 -11.61 -0.08
C VAL A 194 19.85 -11.63 -0.66
N GLU A 195 20.83 -12.00 0.16
CA GLU A 195 22.23 -12.08 -0.28
C GLU A 195 22.46 -13.31 -1.17
N ASP A 196 22.22 -14.52 -0.63
CA ASP A 196 22.56 -15.79 -1.33
C ASP A 196 21.34 -16.68 -1.60
N ALA A 197 20.34 -16.71 -0.71
CA ALA A 197 19.23 -17.64 -0.78
C ALA A 197 17.93 -17.09 -0.21
N LEU A 198 16.83 -17.37 -0.91
CA LEU A 198 15.48 -17.11 -0.43
C LEU A 198 15.10 -18.15 0.62
N THR A 199 14.82 -17.71 1.84
CA THR A 199 14.44 -18.61 2.93
C THR A 199 12.94 -18.80 2.98
N VAL A 200 12.46 -20.02 2.77
CA VAL A 200 11.04 -20.39 2.87
C VAL A 200 10.84 -21.40 3.98
N SER A 201 9.86 -21.19 4.86
CA SER A 201 9.60 -22.09 5.99
C SER A 201 9.07 -23.45 5.53
N ARG A 202 9.49 -24.53 6.19
CA ARG A 202 8.98 -25.88 5.90
C ARG A 202 7.47 -26.01 6.15
N ALA A 203 6.94 -25.26 7.12
CA ALA A 203 5.51 -25.24 7.39
C ALA A 203 4.73 -24.67 6.20
N MET A 204 5.22 -23.60 5.60
CA MET A 204 4.64 -22.98 4.39
C MET A 204 4.65 -23.95 3.22
N LEU A 205 5.79 -24.60 2.94
CA LEU A 205 5.89 -25.58 1.85
C LEU A 205 4.98 -26.81 2.02
N ARG A 206 4.73 -27.21 3.28
CA ARG A 206 3.77 -28.28 3.56
C ARG A 206 2.32 -27.84 3.36
N ALA A 207 2.00 -26.60 3.74
CA ALA A 207 0.64 -26.05 3.59
C ALA A 207 0.33 -25.67 2.14
N TYR A 208 1.33 -25.22 1.38
CA TYR A 208 1.22 -24.74 0.00
C TYR A 208 2.28 -25.39 -0.91
N PRO A 209 2.12 -26.69 -1.26
CA PRO A 209 3.14 -27.42 -2.02
C PRO A 209 3.36 -26.87 -3.45
N ASN A 210 2.32 -26.26 -4.02
CA ASN A 210 2.35 -25.68 -5.38
C ASN A 210 2.60 -24.16 -5.38
N MET A 211 3.40 -23.67 -4.40
CA MET A 211 3.76 -22.27 -4.34
C MET A 211 4.60 -21.87 -5.57
N THR A 212 4.26 -20.72 -6.15
CA THR A 212 5.03 -20.10 -7.24
C THR A 212 5.78 -18.89 -6.73
N VAL A 213 7.09 -18.85 -6.93
CA VAL A 213 7.91 -17.67 -6.61
C VAL A 213 8.25 -16.92 -7.91
N THR A 214 8.03 -15.62 -7.93
CA THR A 214 8.32 -14.75 -9.07
C THR A 214 9.00 -13.46 -8.61
N ASN A 215 9.85 -12.91 -9.46
CA ASN A 215 10.48 -11.61 -9.27
C ASN A 215 9.97 -10.55 -10.29
N LYS A 216 8.86 -10.86 -10.95
CA LYS A 216 8.28 -9.98 -11.98
C LYS A 216 7.20 -9.05 -11.44
N MET A 217 6.74 -9.27 -10.22
CA MET A 217 5.74 -8.45 -9.56
C MET A 217 6.44 -7.43 -8.66
N LEU A 218 5.86 -6.25 -8.59
CA LEU A 218 6.33 -5.16 -7.74
C LEU A 218 5.20 -4.75 -6.79
N ASP A 219 5.54 -4.44 -5.56
CA ASP A 219 4.61 -3.84 -4.62
C ASP A 219 4.22 -2.44 -5.10
N SER A 220 2.92 -2.17 -5.08
CA SER A 220 2.37 -0.85 -5.44
C SER A 220 2.21 0.08 -4.25
N HIS A 221 2.58 -0.36 -3.04
CA HIS A 221 2.39 0.37 -1.79
C HIS A 221 0.92 0.83 -1.61
N PHE A 222 0.00 -0.04 -2.01
CA PHE A 222 -1.43 0.11 -1.82
C PHE A 222 -1.95 -1.09 -1.02
N TYR A 223 -2.40 -0.82 0.20
CA TYR A 223 -2.78 -1.84 1.16
C TYR A 223 -4.15 -1.57 1.74
N ILE A 224 -4.87 -2.63 2.12
CA ILE A 224 -6.01 -2.55 3.03
C ILE A 224 -5.66 -3.40 4.25
N PHE A 225 -5.82 -2.84 5.43
CA PHE A 225 -5.56 -3.50 6.69
C PHE A 225 -6.80 -3.54 7.57
N SER A 226 -6.97 -4.64 8.28
CA SER A 226 -7.93 -4.72 9.39
C SER A 226 -7.43 -3.86 10.55
N HIS A 227 -8.35 -3.20 11.25
CA HIS A 227 -8.04 -2.26 12.34
C HIS A 227 -7.11 -2.85 13.42
N TRP A 228 -7.27 -4.14 13.78
CA TRP A 228 -6.47 -4.78 14.82
C TRP A 228 -4.96 -4.83 14.50
N VAL A 229 -4.56 -4.63 13.25
CA VAL A 229 -3.13 -4.54 12.85
C VAL A 229 -2.44 -3.38 13.56
N LEU A 230 -3.17 -2.32 13.90
CA LEU A 230 -2.65 -1.20 14.69
C LEU A 230 -2.30 -1.60 16.13
N ASP A 231 -3.07 -2.51 16.72
CA ASP A 231 -2.76 -3.07 18.05
C ASP A 231 -1.51 -3.92 18.00
N LEU A 232 -1.33 -4.67 16.91
CA LEU A 232 -0.11 -5.42 16.67
C LEU A 232 1.11 -4.50 16.54
N LEU A 233 1.00 -3.40 15.78
CA LEU A 233 2.08 -2.42 15.62
C LEU A 233 2.44 -1.73 16.94
N GLU A 234 1.47 -1.52 17.83
CA GLU A 234 1.73 -0.97 19.16
C GLU A 234 2.47 -1.97 20.06
N ALA A 235 2.10 -3.24 19.98
CA ALA A 235 2.75 -4.32 20.74
C ALA A 235 4.16 -4.66 20.20
N LYS A 236 4.39 -4.47 18.90
CA LYS A 236 5.62 -4.77 18.18
C LYS A 236 6.28 -3.48 17.70
N LYS A 237 7.06 -2.84 18.61
CA LYS A 237 7.75 -1.58 18.29
C LYS A 237 8.95 -1.74 17.36
N ASP A 238 9.42 -2.96 17.19
CA ASP A 238 10.54 -3.29 16.32
C ASP A 238 10.18 -3.21 14.83
N ILE A 239 8.86 -3.19 14.52
CA ILE A 239 8.35 -3.11 13.14
C ILE A 239 8.24 -1.64 12.74
N CYS A 240 9.14 -1.16 11.88
CA CYS A 240 9.18 0.21 11.41
C CYS A 240 8.66 0.35 9.98
N SER A 241 8.92 -0.64 9.10
CA SER A 241 8.50 -0.63 7.70
C SER A 241 7.29 -1.54 7.44
N ILE A 242 6.33 -1.03 6.65
CA ILE A 242 5.18 -1.84 6.21
C ILE A 242 5.65 -2.96 5.28
N LYS A 243 6.43 -2.63 4.25
CA LYS A 243 6.85 -3.57 3.21
C LYS A 243 7.87 -4.58 3.71
N CYS A 244 8.94 -4.09 4.37
CA CYS A 244 10.09 -4.92 4.71
C CYS A 244 9.88 -5.76 5.98
N GLU A 245 9.00 -5.32 6.89
CA GLU A 245 8.86 -5.95 8.21
C GLU A 245 7.43 -6.38 8.52
N LEU A 246 6.43 -5.48 8.37
CA LEU A 246 5.05 -5.81 8.72
C LEU A 246 4.47 -6.92 7.83
N LEU A 247 4.58 -6.79 6.52
CA LEU A 247 4.04 -7.77 5.59
C LEU A 247 4.70 -9.15 5.74
N PRO A 248 6.04 -9.29 5.79
CA PRO A 248 6.70 -10.57 6.06
C PRO A 248 6.30 -11.15 7.41
N PHE A 249 6.15 -10.32 8.45
CA PHE A 249 5.68 -10.77 9.77
C PHE A 249 4.26 -11.34 9.71
N LEU A 250 3.31 -10.64 9.09
CA LEU A 250 1.93 -11.11 8.93
C LEU A 250 1.86 -12.42 8.14
N ILE A 251 2.62 -12.52 7.05
CA ILE A 251 2.74 -13.73 6.24
C ILE A 251 3.30 -14.90 7.07
N GLY A 252 4.38 -14.65 7.81
CA GLY A 252 5.02 -15.66 8.69
C GLY A 252 4.08 -16.14 9.79
N ALA A 253 3.36 -15.25 10.45
CA ALA A 253 2.41 -15.57 11.50
C ALA A 253 1.26 -16.46 10.98
N HIS A 254 0.77 -16.21 9.77
CA HIS A 254 -0.27 -17.04 9.14
C HIS A 254 0.20 -18.48 8.89
N CYS A 255 1.44 -18.68 8.52
CA CYS A 255 2.00 -20.00 8.23
C CYS A 255 2.25 -20.85 9.49
N LEU A 256 2.32 -20.21 10.66
CA LEU A 256 2.46 -20.90 11.95
C LEU A 256 1.12 -21.37 12.52
N LEU A 257 0.01 -20.77 12.07
CA LEU A 257 -1.32 -21.24 12.46
C LEU A 257 -1.70 -22.45 11.59
N PRO A 258 -2.18 -23.57 12.19
CA PRO A 258 -2.64 -24.69 11.40
C PRO A 258 -3.80 -24.24 10.50
N PRO A 259 -3.89 -24.76 9.26
CA PRO A 259 -5.03 -24.45 8.38
C PRO A 259 -6.31 -24.87 9.12
N ARG A 260 -7.06 -23.91 9.63
CA ARG A 260 -8.39 -24.17 10.18
C ARG A 260 -9.21 -24.77 9.06
N ALA A 261 -9.76 -25.95 9.31
CA ALA A 261 -10.70 -26.61 8.41
C ALA A 261 -11.72 -25.57 7.95
N ALA A 262 -12.04 -25.58 6.66
CA ALA A 262 -12.94 -24.65 6.00
C ALA A 262 -14.36 -24.76 6.60
N SER A 263 -14.57 -24.16 7.75
CA SER A 263 -15.86 -23.91 8.36
C SER A 263 -15.78 -22.60 9.11
N ALA A 264 -16.55 -21.64 8.65
CA ALA A 264 -16.93 -20.38 9.29
C ALA A 264 -15.78 -19.52 9.82
N ALA A 265 -15.51 -18.41 9.14
CA ALA A 265 -14.80 -17.23 9.62
C ALA A 265 -13.36 -17.49 10.10
N SER A 266 -12.45 -17.65 9.16
CA SER A 266 -11.02 -17.51 9.45
C SER A 266 -10.46 -16.33 8.66
N PRO A 267 -9.83 -15.33 9.30
CA PRO A 267 -9.19 -14.24 8.59
C PRO A 267 -8.08 -14.80 7.70
N SER A 268 -8.20 -14.59 6.41
CA SER A 268 -7.12 -14.90 5.46
C SER A 268 -6.18 -13.70 5.39
N LEU A 269 -4.89 -13.92 5.70
CA LEU A 269 -3.96 -12.87 6.02
C LEU A 269 -3.55 -11.96 4.87
N CYS A 270 -3.55 -12.41 3.64
CA CYS A 270 -3.15 -11.56 2.50
C CYS A 270 -3.76 -12.05 1.18
N LYS A 271 -4.31 -11.17 0.40
CA LYS A 271 -4.77 -11.46 -0.96
C LYS A 271 -4.35 -10.44 -1.99
N LEU A 272 -4.19 -10.94 -3.19
CA LEU A 272 -3.73 -10.24 -4.37
C LEU A 272 -4.89 -9.91 -5.32
N THR A 273 -4.87 -8.71 -5.88
CA THR A 273 -5.62 -8.36 -7.07
C THR A 273 -4.67 -8.13 -8.25
N HIS A 274 -5.06 -8.58 -9.41
CA HIS A 274 -4.37 -8.32 -10.67
C HIS A 274 -4.86 -7.04 -11.29
#